data_f85514115cf615cdd284014804da224b
#
_entry.id   f85514115cf615cdd284014804da224b
#
_cell.length_a   1.000
_cell.length_b   1.000
_cell.length_c   1.000
_cell.angle_alpha   90.00
_cell.angle_beta   90.00
_cell.angle_gamma   90.00
#
_symmetry.space_group_name_H-M   'P 1'
#
loop_
_entity.id
_entity.type
_entity.pdbx_description
1 polymer ?
#
loop_
_entity_poly.entity_id
_entity_poly.type
_entity_poly.pdbx_seq_one_letter_code
_entity_poly.pdbx_strand_id
1 'polypeptide(L)'
;MATFHVVRERSGPEWDRTRPMEEQTRWPEHAAFMDGLVETGVVVLGGPLADELRVVLVIEAGSEDEIDATLARDPWTGSHLRTVAIEPWTIRLDGRRP
;
A
#
# COMPACT_ATOMS: atom_id res chain seq x y z
N MET A 1 -9.26 15.83 5.71
CA MET A 1 -8.43 14.70 5.30
C MET A 1 -7.23 15.17 4.52
N ALA A 2 -6.15 14.49 4.64
CA ALA A 2 -4.92 14.83 3.95
C ALA A 2 -4.48 13.68 3.03
N THR A 3 -3.68 14.02 2.04
CA THR A 3 -3.08 13.04 1.12
C THR A 3 -1.67 12.70 1.58
N PHE A 4 -1.34 11.43 1.51
CA PHE A 4 -0.03 10.92 1.92
C PHE A 4 0.58 10.07 0.81
N HIS A 5 1.89 10.20 0.68
CA HIS A 5 2.73 9.33 -0.14
C HIS A 5 3.25 8.24 0.76
N VAL A 6 2.92 7.00 0.46
CA VAL A 6 3.28 5.86 1.29
C VAL A 6 4.09 4.88 0.47
N VAL A 7 5.23 4.46 1.00
CA VAL A 7 6.08 3.46 0.36
C VAL A 7 6.11 2.21 1.22
N ARG A 8 5.81 1.08 0.61
CA ARG A 8 5.95 -0.24 1.21
C ARG A 8 7.01 -1.01 0.45
N GLU A 9 7.66 -1.93 1.11
CA GLU A 9 8.74 -2.71 0.53
C GLU A 9 8.47 -4.20 0.70
N ARG A 10 8.75 -4.97 -0.35
CA ARG A 10 8.60 -6.43 -0.36
C ARG A 10 9.80 -7.07 0.35
N SER A 11 9.98 -6.71 1.62
CA SER A 11 11.14 -7.09 2.44
C SER A 11 10.79 -7.96 3.64
N GLY A 12 9.55 -8.40 3.73
CA GLY A 12 9.14 -9.31 4.78
C GLY A 12 9.75 -10.70 4.59
N PRO A 13 9.97 -11.46 5.67
CA PRO A 13 10.66 -12.76 5.59
C PRO A 13 9.90 -13.82 4.78
N GLU A 14 8.59 -13.65 4.58
CA GLU A 14 7.77 -14.61 3.83
C GLU A 14 7.60 -14.24 2.36
N TRP A 15 8.15 -13.10 1.92
CA TRP A 15 8.10 -12.77 0.51
C TRP A 15 9.02 -13.71 -0.27
N ASP A 16 8.43 -14.48 -1.20
CA ASP A 16 9.17 -15.42 -2.04
C ASP A 16 9.54 -14.75 -3.36
N ARG A 17 10.84 -14.47 -3.52
CA ARG A 17 11.34 -13.76 -4.71
C ARG A 17 11.30 -14.61 -5.99
N THR A 18 11.04 -15.90 -5.87
CA THR A 18 10.94 -16.79 -7.02
C THR A 18 9.53 -16.88 -7.60
N ARG A 19 8.56 -16.25 -6.95
CA ARG A 19 7.14 -16.30 -7.34
C ARG A 19 6.58 -14.91 -7.60
N PRO A 20 5.68 -14.78 -8.58
CA PRO A 20 4.98 -13.51 -8.80
C PRO A 20 4.05 -13.20 -7.62
N MET A 21 3.59 -11.96 -7.56
CA MET A 21 2.75 -11.46 -6.47
C MET A 21 1.52 -12.34 -6.21
N GLU A 22 0.83 -12.76 -7.26
CA GLU A 22 -0.42 -13.52 -7.16
C GLU A 22 -0.21 -14.96 -6.65
N GLU A 23 1.02 -15.42 -6.62
CA GLU A 23 1.37 -16.75 -6.12
C GLU A 23 2.01 -16.72 -4.73
N GLN A 24 2.10 -15.54 -4.12
CA GLN A 24 2.57 -15.42 -2.75
C GLN A 24 1.53 -15.99 -1.78
N THR A 25 2.01 -16.51 -0.65
CA THR A 25 1.09 -17.00 0.38
C THR A 25 0.17 -15.86 0.86
N ARG A 26 -1.08 -16.18 1.12
CA ARG A 26 -2.10 -15.23 1.59
C ARG A 26 -2.41 -14.11 0.61
N TRP A 27 -2.12 -14.31 -0.67
CA TRP A 27 -2.46 -13.32 -1.70
C TRP A 27 -3.96 -12.99 -1.72
N PRO A 28 -4.89 -13.97 -1.71
CA PRO A 28 -6.32 -13.63 -1.76
C PRO A 28 -6.76 -12.71 -0.61
N GLU A 29 -6.27 -12.94 0.60
CA GLU A 29 -6.63 -12.12 1.75
C GLU A 29 -6.05 -10.71 1.64
N HIS A 30 -4.79 -10.59 1.20
CA HIS A 30 -4.16 -9.30 0.96
C HIS A 30 -4.89 -8.51 -0.14
N ALA A 31 -5.18 -9.17 -1.26
CA ALA A 31 -5.87 -8.54 -2.39
C ALA A 31 -7.25 -8.01 -1.97
N ALA A 32 -8.02 -8.82 -1.23
CA ALA A 32 -9.33 -8.40 -0.75
C ALA A 32 -9.23 -7.20 0.20
N PHE A 33 -8.24 -7.19 1.08
CA PHE A 33 -8.02 -6.07 1.98
C PHE A 33 -7.72 -4.78 1.20
N MET A 34 -6.79 -4.84 0.23
CA MET A 34 -6.41 -3.66 -0.56
C MET A 34 -7.56 -3.17 -1.43
N ASP A 35 -8.32 -4.08 -2.04
CA ASP A 35 -9.50 -3.71 -2.83
C ASP A 35 -10.53 -2.98 -1.98
N GLY A 36 -10.69 -3.39 -0.73
CA GLY A 36 -11.55 -2.70 0.22
C GLY A 36 -11.10 -1.27 0.51
N LEU A 37 -9.80 -1.03 0.58
CA LEU A 37 -9.27 0.32 0.77
C LEU A 37 -9.50 1.21 -0.47
N VAL A 38 -9.48 0.63 -1.65
CA VAL A 38 -9.82 1.35 -2.88
C VAL A 38 -11.31 1.70 -2.89
N GLU A 39 -12.16 0.75 -2.58
CA GLU A 39 -13.62 0.96 -2.57
C GLU A 39 -14.05 2.05 -1.58
N THR A 40 -13.40 2.14 -0.44
CA THR A 40 -13.73 3.14 0.58
C THR A 40 -13.01 4.48 0.35
N GLY A 41 -12.18 4.59 -0.69
CA GLY A 41 -11.47 5.83 -1.02
C GLY A 41 -10.22 6.10 -0.19
N VAL A 42 -9.80 5.15 0.63
CA VAL A 42 -8.57 5.29 1.41
C VAL A 42 -7.35 5.24 0.48
N VAL A 43 -7.30 4.25 -0.41
CA VAL A 43 -6.26 4.18 -1.45
C VAL A 43 -6.80 4.83 -2.71
N VAL A 44 -6.11 5.87 -3.17
CA VAL A 44 -6.48 6.61 -4.38
C VAL A 44 -5.81 5.99 -5.61
N LEU A 45 -4.52 5.71 -5.50
CA LEU A 45 -3.70 5.06 -6.52
C LEU A 45 -2.66 4.20 -5.81
N GLY A 46 -2.23 3.13 -6.45
CA GLY A 46 -1.14 2.34 -5.90
C GLY A 46 -0.66 1.28 -6.87
N GLY A 47 0.57 0.85 -6.67
CA GLY A 47 1.15 -0.24 -7.45
C GLY A 47 2.65 -0.34 -7.26
N PRO A 48 3.23 -1.45 -7.73
CA PRO A 48 4.68 -1.66 -7.64
C PRO A 48 5.45 -0.76 -8.61
N LEU A 49 6.63 -0.35 -8.18
CA LEU A 49 7.57 0.34 -9.07
C LEU A 49 8.27 -0.67 -9.98
N ALA A 50 9.01 -0.16 -10.97
CA ALA A 50 9.70 -1.01 -11.94
C ALA A 50 10.75 -1.94 -11.32
N ASP A 51 11.26 -1.63 -10.12
CA ASP A 51 12.21 -2.48 -9.42
C ASP A 51 11.55 -3.76 -8.84
N GLU A 52 10.21 -3.83 -8.85
CA GLU A 52 9.45 -4.96 -8.30
C GLU A 52 9.67 -5.16 -6.80
N LEU A 53 10.29 -4.21 -6.11
CA LEU A 53 10.60 -4.28 -4.70
C LEU A 53 9.74 -3.32 -3.89
N ARG A 54 9.57 -2.11 -4.40
CA ARG A 54 8.81 -1.06 -3.72
C ARG A 54 7.41 -0.92 -4.29
N VAL A 55 6.46 -0.70 -3.42
CA VAL A 55 5.06 -0.43 -3.76
C VAL A 55 4.73 0.97 -3.24
N VAL A 56 4.19 1.82 -4.10
CA VAL A 56 3.80 3.18 -3.72
C VAL A 56 2.28 3.27 -3.66
N LEU A 57 1.78 3.89 -2.59
CA LEU A 57 0.35 4.13 -2.40
C LEU A 57 0.13 5.62 -2.18
N VAL A 58 -0.90 6.15 -2.82
CA VAL A 58 -1.44 7.48 -2.50
C VAL A 58 -2.65 7.25 -1.60
N ILE A 59 -2.56 7.71 -0.36
CA ILE A 59 -3.58 7.44 0.67
C ILE A 59 -4.20 8.74 1.17
N GLU A 60 -5.52 8.72 1.32
CA GLU A 60 -6.28 9.79 1.98
C GLU A 60 -6.56 9.35 3.41
N ALA A 61 -6.12 10.13 4.38
CA ALA A 61 -6.31 9.81 5.80
C ALA A 61 -6.26 11.07 6.65
N GLY A 62 -6.69 10.97 7.90
CA GLY A 62 -6.64 12.06 8.85
C GLY A 62 -5.25 12.30 9.42
N SER A 63 -4.43 11.24 9.51
CA SER A 63 -3.10 11.31 10.13
C SER A 63 -2.24 10.13 9.72
N GLU A 64 -0.94 10.24 9.96
CA GLU A 64 0.00 9.14 9.79
C GLU A 64 -0.36 7.94 10.69
N ASP A 65 -0.75 8.20 11.94
CA ASP A 65 -1.14 7.14 12.87
C ASP A 65 -2.33 6.34 12.35
N GLU A 66 -3.28 7.01 11.70
CA GLU A 66 -4.42 6.36 11.08
C GLU A 66 -4.00 5.43 9.95
N ILE A 67 -3.00 5.83 9.17
CA ILE A 67 -2.44 5.00 8.10
C ILE A 67 -1.77 3.76 8.70
N ASP A 68 -0.95 3.94 9.73
CA ASP A 68 -0.29 2.82 10.41
C ASP A 68 -1.32 1.82 10.94
N ALA A 69 -2.37 2.32 11.59
CA ALA A 69 -3.42 1.47 12.12
C ALA A 69 -4.18 0.71 11.03
N THR A 70 -4.42 1.38 9.91
CA THR A 70 -5.10 0.78 8.75
C THR A 70 -4.25 -0.32 8.12
N LEU A 71 -2.99 -0.03 7.82
CA LEU A 71 -2.09 -0.99 7.17
C LEU A 71 -1.70 -2.14 8.10
N ALA A 72 -1.76 -1.94 9.41
CA ALA A 72 -1.54 -3.03 10.38
C ALA A 72 -2.55 -4.17 10.22
N ARG A 73 -3.71 -3.90 9.63
CA ARG A 73 -4.75 -4.92 9.39
C ARG A 73 -4.54 -5.72 8.10
N ASP A 74 -3.61 -5.29 7.25
CA ASP A 74 -3.25 -6.03 6.05
C ASP A 74 -2.58 -7.34 6.46
N PRO A 75 -3.08 -8.51 6.00
CA PRO A 75 -2.47 -9.79 6.33
C PRO A 75 -1.01 -9.92 5.91
N TRP A 76 -0.55 -9.10 4.97
CA TRP A 76 0.84 -9.11 4.54
C TRP A 76 1.78 -8.20 5.36
N THR A 77 1.24 -7.39 6.25
CA THR A 77 2.07 -6.51 7.06
C THR A 77 2.98 -7.30 7.99
N GLY A 78 4.30 -7.09 7.86
CA GLY A 78 5.31 -7.77 8.64
C GLY A 78 5.74 -9.12 8.09
N SER A 79 4.87 -9.83 7.37
CA SER A 79 5.20 -11.12 6.76
C SER A 79 5.79 -10.95 5.36
N HIS A 80 5.16 -10.14 4.53
CA HIS A 80 5.53 -9.93 3.13
C HIS A 80 5.96 -8.50 2.84
N LEU A 81 5.28 -7.53 3.45
CA LEU A 81 5.48 -6.10 3.23
C LEU A 81 5.82 -5.37 4.51
N ARG A 82 6.65 -4.34 4.38
CA ARG A 82 6.94 -3.39 5.45
C ARG A 82 6.72 -1.99 4.94
N THR A 83 6.09 -1.14 5.75
CA THR A 83 5.97 0.28 5.44
C THR A 83 7.27 0.96 5.78
N VAL A 84 7.90 1.61 4.81
CA VAL A 84 9.21 2.25 4.98
C VAL A 84 9.15 3.78 4.97
N ALA A 85 8.05 4.35 4.46
CA ALA A 85 7.86 5.80 4.46
C ALA A 85 6.39 6.15 4.44
N ILE A 86 6.02 7.17 5.21
CA ILE A 86 4.69 7.80 5.18
C ILE A 86 4.96 9.30 5.23
N GLU A 87 4.61 10.01 4.16
CA GLU A 87 4.90 11.43 4.03
C GLU A 87 3.67 12.21 3.61
N PRO A 88 3.34 13.31 4.32
CA PRO A 88 2.28 14.20 3.84
C PRO A 88 2.64 14.73 2.46
N TRP A 89 1.65 14.79 1.57
CA TRP A 89 1.88 15.20 0.18
C TRP A 89 0.81 16.19 -0.25
N THR A 90 1.21 17.42 -0.52
CA THR A 90 0.30 18.42 -1.07
C THR A 90 0.21 18.22 -2.58
N ILE A 91 -0.94 17.78 -3.05
CA ILE A 91 -1.18 17.58 -4.48
C ILE A 91 -1.49 18.94 -5.10
N ARG A 92 -0.68 19.37 -6.04
CA ARG A 92 -0.87 20.62 -6.79
C ARG A 92 -1.35 20.37 -8.21
N LEU A 93 -0.97 19.25 -8.80
CA LEU A 93 -1.29 18.90 -10.17
C LEU A 93 -1.99 17.56 -10.16
N ASP A 94 -3.23 17.55 -10.56
CA ASP A 94 -4.05 16.34 -10.59
C ASP A 94 -4.70 16.21 -11.97
N GLY A 95 -4.12 15.31 -12.77
CA GLY A 95 -4.58 15.06 -14.14
C GLY A 95 -5.69 14.02 -14.25
N ARG A 96 -6.14 13.47 -13.12
CA ARG A 96 -7.22 12.47 -13.13
C ARG A 96 -8.55 13.18 -13.41
N ARG A 97 -9.41 12.49 -14.09
CA ARG A 97 -10.75 13.01 -14.38
C ARG A 97 -11.78 12.34 -13.48
N PRO A 98 -12.80 13.11 -13.02
CA PRO A 98 -13.92 12.52 -12.30
C PRO A 98 -14.69 11.57 -13.21
#